data_0d6c7500fa0ded4b920513d117213257
#
_entry.id   0d6c7500fa0ded4b920513d117213257
#
_cell.length_a   1.000
_cell.length_b   1.000
_cell.length_c   1.000
_cell.angle_alpha   90.00
_cell.angle_beta   90.00
_cell.angle_gamma   90.00
#
_symmetry.space_group_name_H-M   'P 1'
#
loop_
_entity.id
_entity.type
_entity.pdbx_description
1 polymer ?
#
loop_
_entity_poly.entity_id
_entity_poly.type
_entity_poly.pdbx_seq_one_letter_code
_entity_poly.pdbx_strand_id
1 'polypeptide(L)'
;MKSKQSGVTLIGFLIIMAIVAFLAYMGMKLLPSYSEYMGVVKAMNQVATEGTNGKSLDEIRRGLMFKMGFQYVDDATIKPANITIVRNSGGANQLRVAYDKQIPFMYNIDFLLHFDKSVPLQGNVGE
;
A
#
# COMPACT_ATOMS: atom_id res chain seq x y z
N MET A 1 16.86 44.50 -20.43
CA MET A 1 17.15 43.47 -19.47
C MET A 1 15.94 42.60 -19.16
N LYS A 2 14.84 43.23 -18.78
CA LYS A 2 13.65 42.47 -18.40
C LYS A 2 13.09 41.66 -19.56
N SER A 3 13.17 42.19 -20.79
CA SER A 3 12.65 41.48 -21.94
C SER A 3 13.37 40.20 -22.20
N LYS A 4 14.71 40.17 -22.03
CA LYS A 4 15.48 38.96 -22.17
C LYS A 4 15.12 37.95 -21.10
N GLN A 5 15.01 38.44 -19.89
CA GLN A 5 14.64 37.56 -18.77
C GLN A 5 13.21 37.06 -18.94
N SER A 6 12.33 37.85 -19.49
CA SER A 6 10.96 37.42 -19.74
C SER A 6 10.90 36.27 -20.72
N GLY A 7 11.70 36.31 -21.80
CA GLY A 7 11.76 35.19 -22.76
C GLY A 7 12.26 33.92 -22.14
N VAL A 8 13.39 34.01 -21.43
CA VAL A 8 13.96 32.87 -20.74
C VAL A 8 13.02 32.39 -19.65
N THR A 9 12.43 33.33 -18.92
CA THR A 9 11.51 33.00 -17.84
C THR A 9 10.27 32.27 -18.38
N LEU A 10 9.76 32.69 -19.54
CA LEU A 10 8.59 32.02 -20.13
C LEU A 10 8.92 30.57 -20.48
N ILE A 11 10.06 30.32 -21.11
CA ILE A 11 10.48 28.96 -21.44
C ILE A 11 10.70 28.17 -20.16
N GLY A 12 11.40 28.75 -19.18
CA GLY A 12 11.62 28.11 -17.89
C GLY A 12 10.31 27.81 -17.19
N PHE A 13 9.36 28.75 -17.24
CA PHE A 13 8.06 28.57 -16.65
C PHE A 13 7.32 27.40 -17.29
N LEU A 14 7.36 27.30 -18.62
CA LEU A 14 6.70 26.20 -19.34
C LEU A 14 7.33 24.86 -18.98
N ILE A 15 8.66 24.82 -18.84
CA ILE A 15 9.35 23.59 -18.45
C ILE A 15 8.95 23.18 -17.04
N ILE A 16 8.94 24.14 -16.12
CA ILE A 16 8.54 23.88 -14.73
C ILE A 16 7.10 23.40 -14.68
N MET A 17 6.22 24.03 -15.43
CA MET A 17 4.81 23.64 -15.46
C MET A 17 4.67 22.21 -16.01
N ALA A 18 5.45 21.87 -17.03
CA ALA A 18 5.41 20.52 -17.58
C ALA A 18 5.88 19.48 -16.53
N ILE A 19 6.93 19.79 -15.78
CA ILE A 19 7.43 18.91 -14.75
C ILE A 19 6.41 18.77 -13.63
N VAL A 20 5.84 19.87 -13.18
CA VAL A 20 4.83 19.86 -12.13
C VAL A 20 3.60 19.05 -12.58
N ALA A 21 3.16 19.26 -13.81
CA ALA A 21 2.01 18.52 -14.35
C ALA A 21 2.30 17.03 -14.41
N PHE A 22 3.52 16.65 -14.82
CA PHE A 22 3.92 15.26 -14.87
C PHE A 22 3.93 14.63 -13.47
N LEU A 23 4.52 15.32 -12.50
CA LEU A 23 4.57 14.84 -11.13
C LEU A 23 3.17 14.74 -10.52
N ALA A 24 2.31 15.70 -10.81
CA ALA A 24 0.93 15.67 -10.34
C ALA A 24 0.19 14.47 -10.94
N TYR A 25 0.40 14.20 -12.22
CA TYR A 25 -0.22 13.05 -12.87
C TYR A 25 0.27 11.74 -12.24
N MET A 26 1.57 11.62 -11.97
CA MET A 26 2.11 10.46 -11.27
C MET A 26 1.46 10.29 -9.90
N GLY A 27 1.38 11.39 -9.15
CA GLY A 27 0.76 11.36 -7.82
C GLY A 27 -0.68 10.90 -7.88
N MET A 28 -1.43 11.40 -8.85
CA MET A 28 -2.83 11.00 -9.01
C MET A 28 -2.95 9.51 -9.34
N LYS A 29 -2.01 8.98 -10.10
CA LYS A 29 -2.01 7.55 -10.43
C LYS A 29 -1.63 6.67 -9.24
N LEU A 30 -0.71 7.16 -8.40
CA LEU A 30 -0.19 6.39 -7.27
C LEU A 30 -1.03 6.54 -6.01
N LEU A 31 -1.74 7.65 -5.88
CA LEU A 31 -2.48 7.96 -4.66
C LEU A 31 -3.49 6.87 -4.26
N PRO A 32 -4.31 6.34 -5.19
CA PRO A 32 -5.24 5.28 -4.80
C PRO A 32 -4.55 4.06 -4.22
N SER A 33 -3.37 3.70 -4.73
CA SER A 33 -2.64 2.53 -4.23
C SER A 33 -2.09 2.75 -2.83
N TYR A 34 -1.62 3.95 -2.53
CA TYR A 34 -1.16 4.27 -1.19
C TYR A 34 -2.33 4.37 -0.22
N SER A 35 -3.47 4.90 -0.66
CA SER A 35 -4.67 4.93 0.14
C SER A 35 -5.13 3.50 0.48
N GLU A 36 -5.09 2.63 -0.51
CA GLU A 36 -5.42 1.21 -0.33
C GLU A 36 -4.46 0.56 0.67
N TYR A 37 -3.17 0.86 0.55
CA TYR A 37 -2.16 0.35 1.48
C TYR A 37 -2.44 0.80 2.91
N MET A 38 -2.81 2.06 3.09
CA MET A 38 -3.17 2.55 4.43
C MET A 38 -4.37 1.80 4.98
N GLY A 39 -5.33 1.45 4.12
CA GLY A 39 -6.46 0.61 4.52
C GLY A 39 -6.02 -0.78 4.95
N VAL A 40 -5.05 -1.35 4.24
CA VAL A 40 -4.46 -2.65 4.62
C VAL A 40 -3.82 -2.56 6.00
N VAL A 41 -3.01 -1.54 6.23
CA VAL A 41 -2.35 -1.34 7.53
C VAL A 41 -3.37 -1.20 8.64
N LYS A 42 -4.43 -0.44 8.39
CA LYS A 42 -5.49 -0.24 9.36
C LYS A 42 -6.18 -1.55 9.71
N ALA A 43 -6.49 -2.36 8.70
CA ALA A 43 -7.11 -3.66 8.92
C ALA A 43 -6.18 -4.59 9.70
N MET A 44 -4.89 -4.58 9.37
CA MET A 44 -3.89 -5.38 10.09
C MET A 44 -3.82 -4.98 11.56
N ASN A 45 -3.82 -3.68 11.84
CA ASN A 45 -3.78 -3.19 13.22
C ASN A 45 -5.05 -3.59 13.98
N GLN A 46 -6.18 -3.60 13.32
CA GLN A 46 -7.43 -4.04 13.95
C GLN A 46 -7.35 -5.52 14.33
N VAL A 47 -6.84 -6.35 13.45
CA VAL A 47 -6.67 -7.78 13.73
C VAL A 47 -5.69 -7.97 14.88
N ALA A 48 -4.58 -7.24 14.88
CA ALA A 48 -3.59 -7.34 15.94
C ALA A 48 -4.15 -6.91 17.29
N THR A 49 -4.96 -5.86 17.30
CA THR A 49 -5.56 -5.35 18.52
C THR A 49 -6.62 -6.29 19.09
N GLU A 50 -7.43 -6.89 18.22
CA GLU A 50 -8.45 -7.85 18.64
C GLU A 50 -7.84 -9.13 19.19
N GLY A 51 -6.60 -9.43 18.81
CA GLY A 51 -5.93 -10.64 19.21
C GLY A 51 -6.24 -11.81 18.27
N THR A 52 -5.33 -12.75 18.28
CA THR A 52 -5.43 -13.92 17.39
C THR A 52 -5.39 -15.22 18.17
N ASN A 53 -5.54 -15.14 19.48
CA ASN A 53 -5.39 -16.29 20.35
C ASN A 53 -6.42 -17.37 20.01
N GLY A 54 -5.93 -18.55 19.69
CA GLY A 54 -6.81 -19.67 19.34
C GLY A 54 -7.30 -19.68 17.91
N LYS A 55 -6.91 -18.68 17.09
CA LYS A 55 -7.32 -18.61 15.70
C LYS A 55 -6.28 -19.27 14.81
N SER A 56 -6.76 -19.99 13.79
CA SER A 56 -5.89 -20.56 12.78
C SER A 56 -5.51 -19.48 11.75
N LEU A 57 -4.53 -19.79 10.92
CA LEU A 57 -4.11 -18.90 9.86
C LEU A 57 -5.27 -18.58 8.91
N ASP A 58 -6.07 -19.60 8.57
CA ASP A 58 -7.21 -19.39 7.68
C ASP A 58 -8.25 -18.45 8.29
N GLU A 59 -8.49 -18.58 9.59
CA GLU A 59 -9.43 -17.68 10.27
C GLU A 59 -8.91 -16.26 10.28
N ILE A 60 -7.60 -16.10 10.51
CA ILE A 60 -6.98 -14.78 10.49
C ILE A 60 -7.08 -14.17 9.09
N ARG A 61 -6.79 -14.98 8.07
CA ARG A 61 -6.90 -14.51 6.69
C ARG A 61 -8.30 -14.05 6.34
N ARG A 62 -9.30 -14.84 6.71
CA ARG A 62 -10.68 -14.47 6.42
C ARG A 62 -11.11 -13.21 7.16
N GLY A 63 -10.74 -13.11 8.44
CA GLY A 63 -11.05 -11.92 9.21
C GLY A 63 -10.38 -10.68 8.66
N LEU A 64 -9.12 -10.81 8.25
CA LEU A 64 -8.37 -9.70 7.69
C LEU A 64 -8.96 -9.26 6.34
N MET A 65 -9.28 -10.22 5.47
CA MET A 65 -9.90 -9.91 4.18
C MET A 65 -11.24 -9.20 4.37
N PHE A 66 -12.01 -9.63 5.36
CA PHE A 66 -13.27 -8.98 5.68
C PHE A 66 -13.06 -7.53 6.10
N LYS A 67 -12.08 -7.29 6.99
CA LYS A 67 -11.78 -5.94 7.45
C LYS A 67 -11.22 -5.06 6.33
N MET A 68 -10.43 -5.65 5.45
CA MET A 68 -9.92 -4.93 4.28
C MET A 68 -11.04 -4.48 3.35
N GLY A 69 -12.10 -5.28 3.24
CA GLY A 69 -13.27 -4.89 2.46
C GLY A 69 -13.90 -3.61 2.95
N PHE A 70 -13.93 -3.42 4.26
CA PHE A 70 -14.45 -2.18 4.85
C PHE A 70 -13.54 -0.98 4.59
N GLN A 71 -12.27 -1.24 4.31
CA GLN A 71 -11.29 -0.18 4.00
C GLN A 71 -11.16 0.04 2.50
N TYR A 72 -12.05 -0.52 1.71
CA TYR A 72 -12.07 -0.38 0.24
C TYR A 72 -10.81 -0.94 -0.41
N VAL A 73 -10.23 -1.99 0.18
CA VAL A 73 -9.11 -2.71 -0.42
C VAL A 73 -9.68 -3.70 -1.42
N ASP A 74 -9.12 -3.70 -2.62
CA ASP A 74 -9.58 -4.57 -3.71
C ASP A 74 -9.16 -6.02 -3.44
N ASP A 75 -10.12 -6.94 -3.52
CA ASP A 75 -9.86 -8.36 -3.34
C ASP A 75 -8.86 -8.89 -4.36
N ALA A 76 -8.83 -8.29 -5.55
CA ALA A 76 -7.88 -8.70 -6.58
C ALA A 76 -6.46 -8.27 -6.27
N THR A 77 -6.30 -7.23 -5.44
CA THR A 77 -4.98 -6.73 -5.07
C THR A 77 -4.33 -7.62 -4.04
N ILE A 78 -5.09 -8.04 -3.05
CA ILE A 78 -4.55 -8.85 -1.95
C ILE A 78 -5.33 -10.14 -1.88
N LYS A 79 -4.61 -11.24 -2.03
CA LYS A 79 -5.17 -12.59 -1.97
C LYS A 79 -4.77 -13.23 -0.65
N PRO A 80 -5.48 -14.27 -0.20
CA PRO A 80 -5.10 -14.93 1.05
C PRO A 80 -3.65 -15.38 1.09
N ALA A 81 -3.08 -15.76 -0.05
CA ALA A 81 -1.68 -16.19 -0.11
C ALA A 81 -0.70 -15.07 0.23
N ASN A 82 -1.11 -13.81 0.11
CA ASN A 82 -0.27 -12.67 0.47
C ASN A 82 -0.21 -12.44 1.97
N ILE A 83 -1.09 -13.08 2.74
CA ILE A 83 -1.18 -12.91 4.18
C ILE A 83 -0.48 -14.09 4.84
N THR A 84 0.56 -13.80 5.61
CA THR A 84 1.33 -14.84 6.28
C THR A 84 1.58 -14.46 7.72
N ILE A 85 1.96 -15.47 8.51
CA ILE A 85 2.32 -15.28 9.91
C ILE A 85 3.81 -15.58 10.03
N VAL A 86 4.57 -14.63 10.53
CA VAL A 86 5.99 -14.82 10.82
C VAL A 86 6.09 -15.20 12.28
N ARG A 87 6.53 -16.43 12.53
CA ARG A 87 6.63 -16.96 13.89
C ARG A 87 8.02 -16.66 14.44
N ASN A 88 8.03 -16.09 15.64
CA ASN A 88 9.27 -15.79 16.36
C ASN A 88 9.35 -16.67 17.58
N SER A 89 10.48 -17.36 17.74
CA SER A 89 10.68 -18.23 18.88
C SER A 89 10.92 -17.46 20.18
N GLY A 90 11.45 -16.27 20.09
CA GLY A 90 11.77 -15.48 21.28
C GLY A 90 10.93 -14.22 21.45
N GLY A 91 9.88 -14.06 20.66
CA GLY A 91 9.06 -12.85 20.73
C GLY A 91 7.67 -13.08 20.16
N ALA A 92 6.95 -11.99 19.96
CA ALA A 92 5.60 -12.08 19.42
C ALA A 92 5.62 -12.50 17.97
N ASN A 93 4.65 -13.30 17.58
CA ASN A 93 4.43 -13.61 16.17
C ASN A 93 3.98 -12.33 15.46
N GLN A 94 4.24 -12.27 14.17
CA GLN A 94 3.89 -11.10 13.37
C GLN A 94 2.97 -11.49 12.24
N LEU A 95 1.99 -10.64 11.99
CA LEU A 95 1.13 -10.74 10.82
C LEU A 95 1.79 -9.95 9.71
N ARG A 96 2.06 -10.60 8.60
CA ARG A 96 2.72 -9.98 7.47
C ARG A 96 1.83 -10.04 6.25
N VAL A 97 1.67 -8.90 5.61
CA VAL A 97 1.00 -8.81 4.31
C VAL A 97 1.99 -8.21 3.32
N ALA A 98 2.30 -8.96 2.29
CA ALA A 98 3.21 -8.51 1.25
C ALA A 98 2.53 -8.73 -0.10
N TYR A 99 2.50 -7.69 -0.91
CA TYR A 99 1.85 -7.77 -2.22
C TYR A 99 2.44 -6.73 -3.16
N ASP A 100 2.23 -6.98 -4.45
CA ASP A 100 2.67 -6.08 -5.50
C ASP A 100 1.44 -5.47 -6.17
N LYS A 101 1.54 -4.21 -6.52
CA LYS A 101 0.50 -3.50 -7.25
C LYS A 101 1.08 -2.95 -8.52
N GLN A 102 0.51 -3.33 -9.65
CA GLN A 102 0.92 -2.83 -10.96
C GLN A 102 -0.10 -1.79 -11.42
N ILE A 103 0.40 -0.61 -11.74
CA ILE A 103 -0.44 0.53 -12.10
C ILE A 103 -0.06 0.98 -13.51
N PRO A 104 -0.98 0.91 -14.48
CA PRO A 104 -0.71 1.47 -15.80
C PRO A 104 -0.50 2.98 -15.69
N PHE A 105 0.56 3.47 -16.31
CA PHE A 105 0.88 4.89 -16.27
C PHE A 105 0.68 5.54 -17.63
N MET A 106 1.53 5.17 -18.59
CA MET A 106 1.47 5.72 -19.93
C MET A 106 1.75 4.58 -20.90
N TYR A 107 0.95 4.50 -21.95
CA TYR A 107 1.15 3.58 -23.06
C TYR A 107 1.59 2.19 -22.58
N ASN A 108 2.89 1.88 -22.69
CA ASN A 108 3.43 0.58 -22.25
C ASN A 108 4.29 0.69 -20.99
N ILE A 109 4.17 1.79 -20.25
CA ILE A 109 4.92 2.00 -19.01
C ILE A 109 3.96 1.82 -17.84
N ASP A 110 4.30 0.92 -16.93
CA ASP A 110 3.54 0.65 -15.72
C ASP A 110 4.42 0.87 -14.50
N PHE A 111 3.81 1.30 -13.41
CA PHE A 111 4.49 1.29 -12.11
C PHE A 111 4.25 -0.04 -11.42
N LEU A 112 5.30 -0.58 -10.83
CA LEU A 112 5.18 -1.76 -9.99
C LEU A 112 5.53 -1.34 -8.58
N LEU A 113 4.56 -1.44 -7.68
CA LEU A 113 4.75 -1.06 -6.27
C LEU A 113 4.79 -2.31 -5.42
N HIS A 114 5.79 -2.39 -4.56
CA HIS A 114 5.90 -3.46 -3.59
C HIS A 114 5.50 -2.94 -2.22
N PHE A 115 4.52 -3.57 -1.62
CA PHE A 115 4.09 -3.24 -0.27
C PHE A 115 4.34 -4.44 0.63
N ASP A 116 4.95 -4.17 1.77
CA ASP A 116 5.26 -5.21 2.75
C ASP A 116 5.12 -4.58 4.13
N LYS A 117 4.19 -5.10 4.92
CA LYS A 117 3.94 -4.59 6.25
C LYS A 117 3.79 -5.74 7.21
N SER A 118 4.43 -5.62 8.37
CA SER A 118 4.29 -6.58 9.45
C SER A 118 3.85 -5.86 10.71
N VAL A 119 2.94 -6.48 11.46
CA VAL A 119 2.52 -5.95 12.75
C VAL A 119 2.63 -7.06 13.79
N PRO A 120 3.05 -6.75 15.02
CA PRO A 120 3.11 -7.77 16.06
C PRO A 120 1.70 -8.18 16.47
N LEU A 121 1.54 -9.47 16.72
CA LEU A 121 0.26 -10.02 17.14
C LEU A 121 0.27 -10.26 18.64
N GLN A 122 -0.90 -10.05 19.25
CA GLN A 122 -1.10 -10.39 20.64
C GLN A 122 -1.74 -11.77 20.72
N GLY A 123 -1.16 -12.64 21.52
CA GLY A 123 -1.66 -13.99 21.67
C GLY A 123 -1.01 -14.97 20.71
N ASN A 124 -1.38 -16.22 20.82
CA ASN A 124 -0.83 -17.29 20.01
C ASN A 124 -1.70 -17.54 18.79
N VAL A 125 -1.03 -17.92 17.70
CA VAL A 125 -1.72 -18.29 16.47
C VAL A 125 -1.78 -19.80 16.40
N GLY A 126 -2.98 -20.33 16.19
CA GLY A 126 -3.17 -21.77 16.01
C GLY A 126 -2.72 -22.21 14.63
N GLU A 127 -2.57 -23.49 14.47
CA GLU A 127 -2.14 -24.11 13.22
C GLU A 127 -3.24 -24.14 12.16
#